data_8cd01593e3a9a9652212694f86ebc1d4
#
_entry.id   8cd01593e3a9a9652212694f86ebc1d4
#
_cell.length_a   1.000
_cell.length_b   1.000
_cell.length_c   1.000
_cell.angle_alpha   90.00
_cell.angle_beta   90.00
_cell.angle_gamma   90.00
#
_symmetry.space_group_name_H-M   'P 1'
#
loop_
_entity.id
_entity.type
_entity.pdbx_description
1 polymer ?
#
loop_
_entity_poly.entity_id
_entity_poly.type
_entity_poly.pdbx_seq_one_letter_code
_entity_poly.pdbx_strand_id
1 'polypeptide(L)'
;MSTRLIIMRHANTHPESDSGLDHDRRLNERGLAEAPQMSQALINRDWVPDTALISSSKRTQETFSLMMDAQFEIRPEIYLAGLDTLLPIATGIEEGKTTLMLGHNPGCEMLVATLCGEYHPISTATCALFTKDGPQWILESVLRPEVP
;
A
#
# COMPACT_ATOMS: atom_id res chain seq x y z
N MET A 1 13.19 11.90 14.45
CA MET A 1 12.83 10.76 13.59
C MET A 1 11.82 11.21 12.55
N SER A 2 12.04 10.80 11.32
CA SER A 2 11.16 11.20 10.22
C SER A 2 9.86 10.43 10.25
N THR A 3 8.78 11.10 9.86
CA THR A 3 7.50 10.45 9.61
C THR A 3 7.48 9.98 8.16
N ARG A 4 7.21 8.70 7.96
CA ARG A 4 7.22 8.08 6.65
C ARG A 4 5.90 7.38 6.35
N LEU A 5 5.48 7.45 5.09
CA LEU A 5 4.27 6.81 4.61
C LEU A 5 4.60 5.99 3.37
N ILE A 6 4.20 4.73 3.38
CA ILE A 6 4.26 3.88 2.20
C ILE A 6 2.83 3.70 1.71
N ILE A 7 2.54 4.15 0.49
CA ILE A 7 1.25 3.91 -0.16
C ILE A 7 1.45 2.74 -1.11
N MET A 8 0.73 1.65 -0.87
CA MET A 8 0.90 0.42 -1.64
C MET A 8 -0.45 -0.08 -2.13
N ARG A 9 -0.50 -0.46 -3.41
CA ARG A 9 -1.60 -1.22 -3.97
C ARG A 9 -1.35 -2.71 -3.74
N HIS A 10 -2.42 -3.47 -3.44
CA HIS A 10 -2.33 -4.92 -3.29
C HIS A 10 -1.64 -5.59 -4.49
N ALA A 11 -1.11 -6.79 -4.28
CA ALA A 11 -0.49 -7.59 -5.32
C ALA A 11 -1.52 -8.14 -6.32
N ASN A 12 -1.07 -8.70 -7.42
CA ASN A 12 -1.92 -9.15 -8.52
C ASN A 12 -2.90 -10.24 -8.08
N THR A 13 -4.08 -10.25 -8.69
CA THR A 13 -5.20 -11.08 -8.23
C THR A 13 -5.84 -11.88 -9.36
N HIS A 14 -6.55 -12.95 -8.96
CA HIS A 14 -7.52 -13.59 -9.83
C HIS A 14 -8.66 -12.60 -10.15
N PRO A 15 -9.23 -12.65 -11.36
CA PRO A 15 -10.33 -11.75 -11.73
C PRO A 15 -11.65 -12.09 -11.01
N GLU A 16 -11.78 -13.30 -10.47
CA GLU A 16 -12.98 -13.79 -9.82
C GLU A 16 -12.65 -14.44 -8.51
N SER A 17 -13.66 -14.60 -7.63
CA SER A 17 -13.55 -15.33 -6.38
C SER A 17 -14.52 -16.50 -6.35
N ASP A 18 -14.29 -17.45 -5.44
CA ASP A 18 -15.17 -18.61 -5.25
C ASP A 18 -16.57 -18.19 -4.80
N SER A 19 -16.66 -17.11 -4.02
CA SER A 19 -17.95 -16.58 -3.55
C SER A 19 -18.65 -15.71 -4.58
N GLY A 20 -17.96 -15.27 -5.64
CA GLY A 20 -18.46 -14.31 -6.61
C GLY A 20 -18.32 -12.85 -6.16
N LEU A 21 -17.87 -12.59 -4.94
CA LEU A 21 -17.71 -11.24 -4.40
C LEU A 21 -16.29 -10.71 -4.65
N ASP A 22 -16.21 -9.44 -5.07
CA ASP A 22 -14.92 -8.77 -5.27
C ASP A 22 -14.04 -8.80 -4.02
N HIS A 23 -14.63 -8.56 -2.87
CA HIS A 23 -13.94 -8.53 -1.58
C HIS A 23 -13.18 -9.84 -1.28
N ASP A 24 -13.64 -10.97 -1.80
CA ASP A 24 -13.07 -12.28 -1.56
C ASP A 24 -12.08 -12.76 -2.63
N ARG A 25 -11.76 -11.90 -3.61
CA ARG A 25 -10.76 -12.24 -4.63
C ARG A 25 -9.39 -12.41 -4.00
N ARG A 26 -8.67 -13.45 -4.44
CA ARG A 26 -7.37 -13.83 -3.89
C ARG A 26 -6.24 -13.49 -4.85
N LEU A 27 -5.02 -13.47 -4.33
CA LEU A 27 -3.82 -13.30 -5.15
C LEU A 27 -3.66 -14.48 -6.11
N ASN A 28 -3.25 -14.16 -7.34
CA ASN A 28 -2.87 -15.17 -8.32
C ASN A 28 -1.37 -15.49 -8.19
N GLU A 29 -0.83 -16.33 -9.07
CA GLU A 29 0.59 -16.72 -9.01
C GLU A 29 1.51 -15.51 -9.09
N ARG A 30 1.18 -14.53 -9.94
CA ARG A 30 1.97 -13.31 -10.06
C ARG A 30 1.96 -12.52 -8.74
N GLY A 31 0.80 -12.37 -8.11
CA GLY A 31 0.68 -11.68 -6.85
C GLY A 31 1.44 -12.36 -5.71
N LEU A 32 1.41 -13.69 -5.69
CA LEU A 32 2.17 -14.47 -4.71
C LEU A 32 3.68 -14.28 -4.86
N ALA A 33 4.16 -13.92 -6.04
CA ALA A 33 5.57 -13.60 -6.29
C ALA A 33 5.87 -12.12 -6.05
N GLU A 34 4.95 -11.22 -6.40
CA GLU A 34 5.14 -9.77 -6.23
C GLU A 34 5.29 -9.36 -4.77
N ALA A 35 4.46 -9.89 -3.89
CA ALA A 35 4.44 -9.45 -2.49
C ALA A 35 5.78 -9.72 -1.77
N PRO A 36 6.36 -10.92 -1.82
CA PRO A 36 7.68 -11.14 -1.21
C PRO A 36 8.79 -10.30 -1.84
N GLN A 37 8.72 -10.06 -3.13
CA GLN A 37 9.70 -9.22 -3.82
C GLN A 37 9.66 -7.79 -3.29
N MET A 38 8.48 -7.24 -3.09
CA MET A 38 8.34 -5.89 -2.57
C MET A 38 8.74 -5.80 -1.11
N SER A 39 8.50 -6.85 -0.33
CA SER A 39 9.02 -6.94 1.04
C SER A 39 10.55 -6.80 1.05
N GLN A 40 11.22 -7.55 0.18
CA GLN A 40 12.68 -7.49 0.09
C GLN A 40 13.15 -6.12 -0.38
N ALA A 41 12.44 -5.49 -1.32
CA ALA A 41 12.78 -4.14 -1.79
C ALA A 41 12.70 -3.11 -0.66
N LEU A 42 11.69 -3.20 0.20
CA LEU A 42 11.57 -2.31 1.37
C LEU A 42 12.67 -2.57 2.39
N ILE A 43 13.01 -3.83 2.65
CA ILE A 43 14.09 -4.20 3.56
C ILE A 43 15.42 -3.61 3.05
N ASN A 44 15.71 -3.76 1.76
CA ASN A 44 16.96 -3.29 1.15
C ASN A 44 17.12 -1.77 1.22
N ARG A 45 16.02 -1.03 1.31
CA ARG A 45 16.04 0.43 1.40
C ARG A 45 15.89 0.94 2.83
N ASP A 46 15.84 0.06 3.81
CA ASP A 46 15.58 0.42 5.21
C ASP A 46 14.22 1.16 5.37
N TRP A 47 13.20 0.63 4.70
CA TRP A 47 11.83 1.14 4.73
C TRP A 47 10.84 0.11 5.29
N VAL A 48 11.26 -0.73 6.21
CA VAL A 48 10.35 -1.67 6.87
C VAL A 48 9.37 -0.89 7.73
N PRO A 49 8.06 -1.04 7.53
CA PRO A 49 7.08 -0.27 8.31
C PRO A 49 7.01 -0.75 9.76
N ASP A 50 6.73 0.19 10.65
CA ASP A 50 6.47 -0.09 12.08
C ASP A 50 5.05 -0.60 12.26
N THR A 51 4.11 -0.13 11.43
CA THR A 51 2.71 -0.48 11.49
C THR A 51 2.08 -0.39 10.11
N ALA A 52 0.93 -1.04 9.95
CA ALA A 52 0.22 -1.05 8.70
C ALA A 52 -1.28 -0.82 8.89
N LEU A 53 -1.87 -0.07 7.97
CA LEU A 53 -3.32 0.14 7.84
C LEU A 53 -3.76 -0.56 6.57
N ILE A 54 -4.61 -1.57 6.69
CA ILE A 54 -4.88 -2.52 5.62
C ILE A 54 -6.37 -2.55 5.32
N SER A 55 -6.73 -2.48 4.02
CA SER A 55 -8.09 -2.72 3.57
C SER A 55 -8.57 -4.09 4.03
N SER A 56 -9.86 -4.21 4.25
CA SER A 56 -10.50 -5.45 4.70
C SER A 56 -10.58 -6.56 3.65
N SER A 57 -10.24 -6.29 2.38
CA SER A 57 -10.33 -7.30 1.32
C SER A 57 -9.34 -8.45 1.53
N LYS A 58 -9.69 -9.60 1.00
CA LYS A 58 -8.81 -10.77 1.09
C LYS A 58 -7.47 -10.52 0.41
N ARG A 59 -7.47 -9.88 -0.77
CA ARG A 59 -6.23 -9.62 -1.53
C ARG A 59 -5.26 -8.69 -0.80
N THR A 60 -5.72 -7.69 -0.06
CA THR A 60 -4.84 -6.83 0.73
C THR A 60 -4.30 -7.57 1.95
N GLN A 61 -5.12 -8.35 2.62
CA GLN A 61 -4.65 -9.13 3.77
C GLN A 61 -3.63 -10.19 3.35
N GLU A 62 -3.85 -10.86 2.23
CA GLU A 62 -2.88 -11.83 1.70
C GLU A 62 -1.57 -11.16 1.30
N THR A 63 -1.64 -10.00 0.63
CA THR A 63 -0.44 -9.23 0.28
C THR A 63 0.39 -8.95 1.54
N PHE A 64 -0.25 -8.42 2.57
CA PHE A 64 0.45 -8.09 3.81
C PHE A 64 1.06 -9.31 4.47
N SER A 65 0.32 -10.41 4.56
CA SER A 65 0.79 -11.63 5.24
C SER A 65 2.03 -12.25 4.56
N LEU A 66 2.19 -12.02 3.26
CA LEU A 66 3.35 -12.50 2.49
C LEU A 66 4.54 -11.56 2.57
N MET A 67 4.35 -10.35 3.10
CA MET A 67 5.40 -9.33 3.15
C MET A 67 6.10 -9.26 4.49
N MET A 68 5.35 -9.27 5.59
CA MET A 68 5.93 -8.95 6.88
C MET A 68 5.06 -9.40 8.04
N ASP A 69 5.69 -9.38 9.23
CA ASP A 69 5.03 -9.63 10.50
C ASP A 69 5.19 -8.37 11.34
N ALA A 70 4.39 -7.35 11.03
CA ALA A 70 4.38 -6.08 11.75
C ALA A 70 3.01 -5.87 12.38
N GLN A 71 2.91 -4.93 13.29
CA GLN A 71 1.62 -4.53 13.83
C GLN A 71 0.74 -4.01 12.69
N PHE A 72 -0.53 -4.36 12.70
CA PHE A 72 -1.44 -3.91 11.65
C PHE A 72 -2.84 -3.69 12.21
N GLU A 73 -3.60 -2.90 11.48
CA GLU A 73 -5.01 -2.65 11.73
C GLU A 73 -5.80 -2.83 10.44
N ILE A 74 -6.84 -3.66 10.50
CA ILE A 74 -7.76 -3.80 9.36
C ILE A 74 -8.71 -2.60 9.38
N ARG A 75 -8.71 -1.83 8.29
CA ARG A 75 -9.51 -0.64 8.14
C ARG A 75 -10.52 -0.84 6.99
N PRO A 76 -11.76 -1.27 7.30
CA PRO A 76 -12.76 -1.52 6.25
C PRO A 76 -13.03 -0.32 5.36
N GLU A 77 -12.89 0.89 5.89
CA GLU A 77 -13.11 2.12 5.11
C GLU A 77 -12.10 2.31 3.97
N ILE A 78 -10.94 1.62 4.02
CA ILE A 78 -9.95 1.67 2.94
C ILE A 78 -10.40 0.86 1.72
N TYR A 79 -11.30 -0.10 1.91
CA TYR A 79 -11.76 -0.95 0.81
C TYR A 79 -12.41 -0.11 -0.31
N LEU A 80 -11.79 -0.14 -1.49
CA LEU A 80 -12.20 0.63 -2.68
C LEU A 80 -12.40 2.13 -2.40
N ALA A 81 -11.67 2.66 -1.43
CA ALA A 81 -11.84 4.04 -0.99
C ALA A 81 -11.34 5.05 -2.02
N GLY A 82 -12.01 6.18 -2.07
CA GLY A 82 -11.57 7.35 -2.82
C GLY A 82 -10.68 8.26 -1.98
N LEU A 83 -10.27 9.38 -2.60
CA LEU A 83 -9.37 10.34 -1.96
C LEU A 83 -9.94 10.93 -0.68
N ASP A 84 -11.25 11.22 -0.64
CA ASP A 84 -11.90 11.82 0.53
C ASP A 84 -11.73 10.98 1.80
N THR A 85 -11.68 9.65 1.65
CA THR A 85 -11.48 8.73 2.76
C THR A 85 -9.99 8.53 3.06
N LEU A 86 -9.17 8.35 2.02
CA LEU A 86 -7.75 8.02 2.18
C LEU A 86 -6.91 9.19 2.68
N LEU A 87 -7.19 10.40 2.24
CA LEU A 87 -6.36 11.56 2.59
C LEU A 87 -6.33 11.82 4.10
N PRO A 88 -7.47 11.84 4.83
CA PRO A 88 -7.42 12.01 6.29
C PRO A 88 -6.66 10.89 7.01
N ILE A 89 -6.77 9.65 6.52
CA ILE A 89 -6.05 8.51 7.09
C ILE A 89 -4.54 8.71 6.90
N ALA A 90 -4.13 9.05 5.68
CA ALA A 90 -2.72 9.25 5.34
C ALA A 90 -2.09 10.40 6.14
N THR A 91 -2.79 11.52 6.28
CA THR A 91 -2.29 12.69 7.00
C THR A 91 -2.37 12.54 8.52
N GLY A 92 -3.17 11.59 9.01
CA GLY A 92 -3.34 11.32 10.43
C GLY A 92 -2.45 10.22 11.00
N ILE A 93 -1.47 9.73 10.24
CA ILE A 93 -0.58 8.67 10.69
C ILE A 93 0.33 9.14 11.83
N GLU A 94 0.88 8.18 12.58
CA GLU A 94 1.70 8.46 13.76
C GLU A 94 3.03 9.11 13.36
N GLU A 95 3.36 10.23 14.02
CA GLU A 95 4.61 10.93 13.77
C GLU A 95 5.82 10.12 14.26
N GLY A 96 6.92 10.25 13.52
CA GLY A 96 8.19 9.59 13.87
C GLY A 96 8.25 8.11 13.53
N LYS A 97 7.22 7.59 12.86
CA LYS A 97 7.15 6.18 12.49
C LYS A 97 6.96 6.00 10.98
N THR A 98 7.21 4.79 10.51
CA THR A 98 6.93 4.39 9.13
C THR A 98 5.63 3.59 9.11
N THR A 99 4.64 4.10 8.40
CA THR A 99 3.31 3.48 8.27
C THR A 99 3.09 3.02 6.83
N LEU A 100 2.66 1.76 6.69
CA LEU A 100 2.22 1.22 5.40
C LEU A 100 0.71 1.40 5.30
N MET A 101 0.24 1.99 4.20
CA MET A 101 -1.18 2.00 3.85
C MET A 101 -1.36 1.11 2.62
N LEU A 102 -2.09 0.03 2.78
CA LEU A 102 -2.27 -1.00 1.76
C LEU A 102 -3.72 -1.00 1.28
N GLY A 103 -3.91 -0.61 0.04
CA GLY A 103 -5.25 -0.40 -0.50
C GLY A 103 -5.39 -0.70 -1.99
N HIS A 104 -6.19 0.09 -2.65
CA HIS A 104 -6.69 -0.16 -4.01
C HIS A 104 -6.59 1.06 -4.91
N ASN A 105 -6.56 0.84 -6.21
CA ASN A 105 -6.78 1.90 -7.19
C ASN A 105 -8.29 2.06 -7.45
N PRO A 106 -8.74 3.25 -7.87
CA PRO A 106 -7.94 4.42 -8.20
C PRO A 106 -7.49 5.25 -6.98
N GLY A 107 -7.92 4.89 -5.77
CA GLY A 107 -7.64 5.67 -4.56
C GLY A 107 -6.15 5.86 -4.31
N CYS A 108 -5.34 4.81 -4.44
CA CYS A 108 -3.89 4.90 -4.23
C CYS A 108 -3.24 5.88 -5.20
N GLU A 109 -3.57 5.82 -6.50
CA GLU A 109 -3.04 6.75 -7.50
C GLU A 109 -3.44 8.19 -7.21
N MET A 110 -4.69 8.40 -6.84
CA MET A 110 -5.19 9.73 -6.49
C MET A 110 -4.50 10.29 -5.26
N LEU A 111 -4.27 9.48 -4.25
CA LEU A 111 -3.57 9.89 -3.04
C LEU A 111 -2.13 10.26 -3.32
N VAL A 112 -1.41 9.44 -4.07
CA VAL A 112 -0.02 9.72 -4.46
C VAL A 112 0.05 11.05 -5.22
N ALA A 113 -0.81 11.24 -6.22
CA ALA A 113 -0.84 12.45 -7.03
C ALA A 113 -1.13 13.69 -6.17
N THR A 114 -2.04 13.57 -5.21
CA THR A 114 -2.39 14.68 -4.31
C THR A 114 -1.21 15.06 -3.41
N LEU A 115 -0.48 14.08 -2.87
CA LEU A 115 0.61 14.34 -1.95
C LEU A 115 1.86 14.88 -2.64
N CYS A 116 2.15 14.49 -3.88
CA CYS A 116 3.37 14.92 -4.57
C CYS A 116 3.14 15.89 -5.74
N GLY A 117 1.89 16.10 -6.15
CA GLY A 117 1.59 17.02 -7.24
C GLY A 117 1.79 16.45 -8.65
N GLU A 118 2.09 15.16 -8.79
CA GLU A 118 2.33 14.51 -10.08
C GLU A 118 1.63 13.16 -10.15
N TYR A 119 1.17 12.80 -11.35
CA TYR A 119 0.61 11.47 -11.58
C TYR A 119 1.73 10.44 -11.71
N HIS A 120 1.58 9.33 -10.96
CA HIS A 120 2.41 8.14 -11.08
C HIS A 120 1.50 6.92 -11.17
N PRO A 121 1.68 6.06 -12.18
CA PRO A 121 0.91 4.80 -12.22
C PRO A 121 1.27 3.93 -11.01
N ILE A 122 0.26 3.43 -10.33
CA ILE A 122 0.45 2.50 -9.21
C ILE A 122 -0.13 1.15 -9.61
N SER A 123 0.67 0.37 -10.31
CA SER A 123 0.31 -1.00 -10.67
C SER A 123 0.30 -1.90 -9.43
N THR A 124 -0.15 -3.15 -9.58
CA THR A 124 -0.22 -4.07 -8.43
C THR A 124 1.13 -4.18 -7.73
N ALA A 125 1.09 -4.23 -6.40
CA ALA A 125 2.24 -4.31 -5.50
C ALA A 125 3.22 -3.13 -5.56
N THR A 126 2.93 -2.08 -6.32
CA THR A 126 3.76 -0.87 -6.36
C THR A 126 3.67 -0.12 -5.04
N CYS A 127 4.82 0.34 -4.55
CA CYS A 127 4.95 1.11 -3.31
C CYS A 127 5.45 2.51 -3.62
N ALA A 128 4.72 3.54 -3.18
CA ALA A 128 5.17 4.93 -3.21
C ALA A 128 5.68 5.30 -1.82
N LEU A 129 6.92 5.75 -1.73
CA LEU A 129 7.61 6.05 -0.46
C LEU A 129 7.64 7.55 -0.22
N PHE A 130 7.00 7.99 0.85
CA PHE A 130 6.91 9.39 1.22
C PHE A 130 7.58 9.68 2.55
N THR A 131 8.27 10.82 2.62
CA THR A 131 8.79 11.37 3.87
C THR A 131 8.10 12.70 4.11
N LYS A 132 7.71 12.95 5.37
CA LYS A 132 7.12 14.23 5.74
C LYS A 132 8.22 15.22 6.11
N ASP A 133 8.18 16.40 5.51
CA ASP A 133 9.09 17.50 5.77
C ASP A 133 8.26 18.73 6.18
N GLY A 134 8.18 18.98 7.48
CA GLY A 134 7.26 19.99 8.02
C GLY A 134 5.83 19.66 7.62
N PRO A 135 5.08 20.60 7.01
CA PRO A 135 3.72 20.34 6.55
C PRO A 135 3.65 19.63 5.20
N GLN A 136 4.79 19.41 4.52
CA GLN A 136 4.82 18.89 3.17
C GLN A 136 5.24 17.41 3.12
N TRP A 137 4.71 16.70 2.13
CA TRP A 137 5.10 15.35 1.81
C TRP A 137 6.04 15.34 0.62
N ILE A 138 7.12 14.57 0.72
CA ILE A 138 8.12 14.44 -0.34
C ILE A 138 8.11 12.99 -0.82
N LEU A 139 7.89 12.79 -2.12
CA LEU A 139 8.00 11.47 -2.74
C LEU A 139 9.47 11.13 -2.91
N GLU A 140 9.94 10.12 -2.16
CA GLU A 140 11.34 9.69 -2.22
C GLU A 140 11.57 8.71 -3.36
N SER A 141 10.63 7.79 -3.58
CA SER A 141 10.78 6.76 -4.61
C SER A 141 9.44 6.07 -4.88
N VAL A 142 9.35 5.48 -6.07
CA VAL A 142 8.25 4.57 -6.44
C VAL A 142 8.89 3.24 -6.79
N LEU A 143 8.63 2.21 -5.99
CA LEU A 143 9.17 0.87 -6.18
C LEU A 143 8.14 -0.01 -6.87
N ARG A 144 8.55 -0.64 -7.97
CA ARG A 144 7.67 -1.51 -8.77
C ARG A 144 8.21 -2.92 -8.78
N PRO A 145 7.33 -3.93 -8.74
CA PRO A 145 7.79 -5.31 -8.84
C PRO A 145 8.33 -5.61 -10.24
N GLU A 146 9.32 -6.50 -10.30
CA GLU A 146 9.95 -6.96 -11.53
C GLU A 146 9.61 -8.45 -11.75
N VAL A 147 8.33 -8.77 -11.66
CA VAL A 147 7.86 -10.15 -11.88
C VAL A 147 7.53 -10.30 -13.36
N PRO A 148 8.11 -11.32 -14.03
CA PRO A 148 7.85 -11.56 -15.45
C PRO A 148 6.39 -11.91 -15.75
#